data_854c6a18bf94e858161041ce44415599
#
_entry.id   854c6a18bf94e858161041ce44415599
#
_cell.length_a   1.000
_cell.length_b   1.000
_cell.length_c   1.000
_cell.angle_alpha   90.00
_cell.angle_beta   90.00
_cell.angle_gamma   90.00
#
_symmetry.space_group_name_H-M   'P 1'
#
loop_
_entity.id
_entity.type
_entity.pdbx_description
1 polymer ?
#
loop_
_entity_poly.entity_id
_entity_poly.type
_entity_poly.pdbx_seq_one_letter_code
_entity_poly.pdbx_strand_id
1 'polypeptide(L)'
;MDSFIFSVNATFPIFLTMLLDMFLRHIGLMDRRFADYLNAFVFKVALPVLLFQDLATQDFVAAWDGRYVLFCFVATAASMVAIVLLSHLVVHDVAERGEFIQASCRSSAAILGIAFIQNVYGSSSTSMAALMILGSVPLYNVAAVVVLTLTAPGDGSSGPTVGALVRKALFGVATNPIILGIAAGFAWSLLGLPMPKILASTVGNVAVLATPLGLMALGAEFRFRLRAGAWAPLPWQAS
;
A
#
# COMPACT_ATOMS: atom_id res chain seq x y z
N MET A 1 9.50 -23.53 20.62
CA MET A 1 8.35 -22.81 21.17
C MET A 1 8.51 -21.30 21.01
N ASP A 2 9.72 -20.79 21.21
CA ASP A 2 10.01 -19.34 21.19
C ASP A 2 9.70 -18.68 19.83
N SER A 3 10.04 -19.33 18.72
CA SER A 3 9.74 -18.81 17.38
C SER A 3 8.24 -18.72 17.08
N PHE A 4 7.42 -19.64 17.60
CA PHE A 4 5.97 -19.58 17.46
C PHE A 4 5.37 -18.45 18.28
N ILE A 5 5.79 -18.32 19.55
CA ILE A 5 5.36 -17.24 20.44
C ILE A 5 5.76 -15.88 19.86
N PHE A 6 6.99 -15.77 19.34
CA PHE A 6 7.45 -14.57 18.64
C PHE A 6 6.57 -14.22 17.44
N SER A 7 6.25 -15.19 16.57
CA SER A 7 5.40 -14.97 15.39
C SER A 7 3.97 -14.54 15.79
N VAL A 8 3.41 -15.16 16.82
CA VAL A 8 2.08 -14.77 17.35
C VAL A 8 2.11 -13.35 17.90
N ASN A 9 3.11 -13.02 18.71
CA ASN A 9 3.24 -11.66 19.29
C ASN A 9 3.43 -10.58 18.21
N ALA A 10 4.10 -10.90 17.10
CA ALA A 10 4.29 -9.96 16.00
C ALA A 10 3.02 -9.77 15.15
N THR A 11 2.23 -10.81 14.94
CA THR A 11 1.08 -10.79 14.02
C THR A 11 -0.25 -10.54 14.72
N PHE A 12 -0.45 -11.07 15.91
CA PHE A 12 -1.73 -11.03 16.61
C PHE A 12 -2.24 -9.62 16.90
N PRO A 13 -1.41 -8.63 17.31
CA PRO A 13 -1.86 -7.25 17.50
C PRO A 13 -2.44 -6.62 16.22
N ILE A 14 -1.88 -6.96 15.05
CA ILE A 14 -2.38 -6.48 13.76
C ILE A 14 -3.80 -6.99 13.53
N PHE A 15 -4.00 -8.31 13.67
CA PHE A 15 -5.32 -8.93 13.52
C PHE A 15 -6.32 -8.44 14.57
N LEU A 16 -5.90 -8.25 15.82
CA LEU A 16 -6.77 -7.71 16.86
C LEU A 16 -7.25 -6.30 16.53
N THR A 17 -6.39 -5.44 16.00
CA THR A 17 -6.77 -4.10 15.58
C THR A 17 -7.79 -4.14 14.43
N MET A 18 -7.60 -5.04 13.46
CA MET A 18 -8.57 -5.23 12.37
C MET A 18 -9.90 -5.80 12.90
N LEU A 19 -9.88 -6.74 13.85
CA LEU A 19 -11.08 -7.30 14.47
C LEU A 19 -11.82 -6.25 15.30
N LEU A 20 -11.10 -5.38 16.01
CA LEU A 20 -11.70 -4.27 16.73
C LEU A 20 -12.51 -3.38 15.80
N ASP A 21 -11.97 -3.06 14.63
CA ASP A 21 -12.68 -2.25 13.66
C ASP A 21 -13.93 -2.95 13.10
N MET A 22 -13.82 -4.23 12.79
CA MET A 22 -14.99 -5.03 12.41
C MET A 22 -16.07 -5.00 13.48
N PHE A 23 -15.69 -5.06 14.76
CA PHE A 23 -16.60 -4.96 15.90
C PHE A 23 -17.23 -3.56 15.97
N LEU A 24 -16.42 -2.48 15.89
CA LEU A 24 -16.91 -1.10 15.90
C LEU A 24 -17.91 -0.84 14.76
N ARG A 25 -17.67 -1.43 13.62
CA ARG A 25 -18.60 -1.38 12.49
C ARG A 25 -19.89 -2.17 12.78
N HIS A 26 -19.78 -3.35 13.40
CA HIS A 26 -20.95 -4.17 13.73
C HIS A 26 -21.90 -3.47 14.70
N ILE A 27 -21.37 -2.73 15.67
CA ILE A 27 -22.16 -1.93 16.61
C ILE A 27 -22.64 -0.58 16.03
N GLY A 28 -22.34 -0.29 14.74
CA GLY A 28 -22.77 0.92 14.06
C GLY A 28 -22.00 2.20 14.40
N LEU A 29 -20.89 2.09 15.13
CA LEU A 29 -20.05 3.25 15.48
C LEU A 29 -19.24 3.76 14.29
N MET A 30 -18.94 2.89 13.32
CA MET A 30 -18.22 3.21 12.10
C MET A 30 -19.07 2.88 10.88
N ASP A 31 -19.41 3.89 10.10
CA ASP A 31 -20.06 3.71 8.80
C ASP A 31 -19.03 3.57 7.67
N ARG A 32 -19.51 3.22 6.48
CA ARG A 32 -18.66 3.06 5.30
C ARG A 32 -17.99 4.37 4.88
N ARG A 33 -18.70 5.50 5.02
CA ARG A 33 -18.15 6.81 4.67
C ARG A 33 -17.00 7.20 5.57
N PHE A 34 -17.13 6.89 6.88
CA PHE A 34 -16.04 7.13 7.83
C PHE A 34 -14.80 6.29 7.49
N ALA A 35 -14.97 5.01 7.14
CA ALA A 35 -13.88 4.15 6.72
C ALA A 35 -13.17 4.70 5.46
N ASP A 36 -13.93 5.18 4.47
CA ASP A 36 -13.38 5.78 3.25
C ASP A 36 -12.58 7.07 3.56
N TYR A 37 -13.09 7.94 4.46
CA TYR A 37 -12.36 9.12 4.90
C TYR A 37 -11.10 8.77 5.69
N LEU A 38 -11.19 7.78 6.56
CA LEU A 38 -10.05 7.30 7.35
C LEU A 38 -8.95 6.76 6.43
N ASN A 39 -9.32 5.93 5.46
CA ASN A 39 -8.41 5.41 4.46
C ASN A 39 -7.76 6.54 3.64
N ALA A 40 -8.55 7.51 3.20
CA ALA A 40 -8.02 8.67 2.48
C ALA A 40 -7.06 9.50 3.33
N PHE A 41 -7.35 9.73 4.62
CA PHE A 41 -6.46 10.42 5.55
C PHE A 41 -5.15 9.67 5.76
N VAL A 42 -5.21 8.36 5.97
CA VAL A 42 -4.04 7.51 6.17
C VAL A 42 -3.12 7.58 4.95
N PHE A 43 -3.64 7.38 3.75
CA PHE A 43 -2.81 7.36 2.53
C PHE A 43 -2.32 8.72 2.08
N LYS A 44 -3.09 9.80 2.34
CA LYS A 44 -2.73 11.15 1.87
C LYS A 44 -1.93 11.96 2.90
N VAL A 45 -2.04 11.62 4.19
CA VAL A 45 -1.42 12.42 5.26
C VAL A 45 -0.58 11.55 6.19
N ALA A 46 -1.18 10.58 6.89
CA ALA A 46 -0.50 9.91 7.98
C ALA A 46 0.71 9.05 7.52
N LEU A 47 0.57 8.24 6.47
CA LEU A 47 1.66 7.45 5.91
C LEU A 47 2.78 8.31 5.29
N PRO A 48 2.51 9.33 4.47
CA PRO A 48 3.55 10.24 4.01
C PRO A 48 4.33 10.91 5.14
N VAL A 49 3.62 11.33 6.20
CA VAL A 49 4.24 11.98 7.37
C VAL A 49 5.07 10.98 8.18
N LEU A 50 4.60 9.75 8.37
CA LEU A 50 5.37 8.68 9.01
C LEU A 50 6.68 8.43 8.26
N LEU A 51 6.62 8.21 6.95
CA LEU A 51 7.80 7.92 6.14
C LEU A 51 8.76 9.12 6.05
N PHE A 52 8.21 10.34 6.00
CA PHE A 52 9.00 11.56 6.13
C PHE A 52 9.77 11.58 7.45
N GLN A 53 9.08 11.38 8.58
CA GLN A 53 9.71 11.41 9.90
C GLN A 53 10.82 10.38 10.02
N ASP A 54 10.55 9.14 9.62
CA ASP A 54 11.51 8.05 9.76
C ASP A 54 12.76 8.28 8.93
N LEU A 55 12.62 8.79 7.72
CA LEU A 55 13.77 9.11 6.87
C LEU A 55 14.48 10.40 7.29
N ALA A 56 13.76 11.41 7.76
CA ALA A 56 14.34 12.67 8.18
C ALA A 56 15.13 12.57 9.52
N THR A 57 14.80 11.59 10.37
CA THR A 57 15.42 11.39 11.69
C THR A 57 16.55 10.39 11.68
N GLN A 58 16.72 9.62 10.60
CA GLN A 58 17.79 8.64 10.48
C GLN A 58 18.91 9.13 9.54
N ASP A 59 20.11 8.62 9.76
CA ASP A 59 21.19 8.76 8.78
C ASP A 59 20.89 7.88 7.56
N PHE A 60 20.20 8.49 6.60
CA PHE A 60 19.76 7.79 5.39
C PHE A 60 20.94 7.30 4.55
N VAL A 61 22.08 8.02 4.57
CA VAL A 61 23.27 7.59 3.82
C VAL A 61 23.80 6.27 4.37
N ALA A 62 23.76 6.10 5.69
CA ALA A 62 24.12 4.84 6.33
C ALA A 62 23.05 3.74 6.17
N ALA A 63 21.77 4.11 6.08
CA ALA A 63 20.66 3.18 5.95
C ALA A 63 20.35 2.79 4.49
N TRP A 64 20.95 3.48 3.48
CA TRP A 64 20.67 3.23 2.07
C TRP A 64 21.25 1.89 1.62
N ASP A 65 20.37 0.98 1.25
CA ASP A 65 20.74 -0.27 0.59
C ASP A 65 20.12 -0.35 -0.82
N GLY A 66 20.90 0.07 -1.80
CA GLY A 66 20.48 0.02 -3.21
C GLY A 66 20.26 -1.42 -3.71
N ARG A 67 20.93 -2.43 -3.13
CA ARG A 67 20.73 -3.84 -3.48
C ARG A 67 19.36 -4.31 -3.00
N TYR A 68 18.97 -3.87 -1.80
CA TYR A 68 17.64 -4.18 -1.24
C TYR A 68 16.52 -3.53 -2.07
N VAL A 69 16.66 -2.26 -2.43
CA VAL A 69 15.70 -1.56 -3.31
C VAL A 69 15.58 -2.26 -4.67
N LEU A 70 16.73 -2.61 -5.28
CA LEU A 70 16.75 -3.33 -6.55
C LEU A 70 16.11 -4.72 -6.42
N PHE A 71 16.39 -5.44 -5.33
CA PHE A 71 15.73 -6.73 -5.05
C PHE A 71 14.22 -6.57 -4.96
N CYS A 72 13.72 -5.60 -4.20
CA CYS A 72 12.29 -5.32 -4.07
C CYS A 72 11.67 -4.97 -5.43
N PHE A 73 12.36 -4.17 -6.24
CA PHE A 73 11.93 -3.82 -7.59
C PHE A 73 11.83 -5.05 -8.50
N VAL A 74 12.89 -5.85 -8.57
CA VAL A 74 12.96 -7.05 -9.43
C VAL A 74 11.95 -8.11 -8.96
N ALA A 75 11.85 -8.37 -7.66
CA ALA A 75 10.90 -9.33 -7.10
C ALA A 75 9.45 -8.91 -7.39
N THR A 76 9.14 -7.62 -7.24
CA THR A 76 7.82 -7.07 -7.56
C THR A 76 7.53 -7.18 -9.06
N ALA A 77 8.48 -6.82 -9.93
CA ALA A 77 8.32 -6.95 -11.37
C ALA A 77 8.11 -8.42 -11.80
N ALA A 78 8.91 -9.33 -11.24
CA ALA A 78 8.79 -10.77 -11.52
C ALA A 78 7.44 -11.32 -11.07
N SER A 79 6.95 -10.94 -9.88
CA SER A 79 5.63 -11.35 -9.39
C SER A 79 4.50 -10.82 -10.28
N MET A 80 4.60 -9.57 -10.75
CA MET A 80 3.63 -9.00 -11.68
C MET A 80 3.60 -9.74 -13.01
N VAL A 81 4.77 -10.02 -13.59
CA VAL A 81 4.86 -10.81 -14.83
C VAL A 81 4.24 -12.20 -14.62
N ALA A 82 4.56 -12.86 -13.52
CA ALA A 82 3.97 -14.17 -13.19
C ALA A 82 2.44 -14.11 -13.08
N ILE A 83 1.89 -13.09 -12.41
CA ILE A 83 0.43 -12.91 -12.28
C ILE A 83 -0.21 -12.64 -13.64
N VAL A 84 0.41 -11.80 -14.48
CA VAL A 84 -0.08 -11.55 -15.85
C VAL A 84 -0.10 -12.85 -16.66
N LEU A 85 0.96 -13.66 -16.61
CA LEU A 85 1.01 -14.96 -17.30
C LEU A 85 -0.03 -15.94 -16.77
N LEU A 86 -0.18 -16.04 -15.44
CA LEU A 86 -1.20 -16.89 -14.80
C LEU A 86 -2.61 -16.44 -15.13
N SER A 87 -2.85 -15.13 -15.25
CA SER A 87 -4.17 -14.59 -15.59
C SER A 87 -4.68 -15.10 -16.94
N HIS A 88 -3.78 -15.34 -17.90
CA HIS A 88 -4.14 -15.90 -19.20
C HIS A 88 -4.61 -17.36 -19.12
N LEU A 89 -4.17 -18.09 -18.08
CA LEU A 89 -4.57 -19.48 -17.85
C LEU A 89 -5.87 -19.59 -17.05
N VAL A 90 -6.11 -18.63 -16.14
CA VAL A 90 -7.20 -18.72 -15.14
C VAL A 90 -8.42 -17.93 -15.59
N VAL A 91 -8.23 -16.76 -16.24
CA VAL A 91 -9.32 -15.84 -16.60
C VAL A 91 -9.45 -15.75 -18.11
N HIS A 92 -10.58 -16.25 -18.63
CA HIS A 92 -10.84 -16.31 -20.06
C HIS A 92 -11.38 -14.99 -20.62
N ASP A 93 -12.14 -14.24 -19.80
CA ASP A 93 -12.68 -12.94 -20.20
C ASP A 93 -11.60 -11.83 -20.07
N VAL A 94 -11.41 -11.07 -21.15
CA VAL A 94 -10.39 -10.01 -21.21
C VAL A 94 -10.73 -8.86 -20.26
N ALA A 95 -12.03 -8.52 -20.10
CA ALA A 95 -12.46 -7.45 -19.22
C ALA A 95 -12.21 -7.80 -17.74
N GLU A 96 -12.56 -9.02 -17.33
CA GLU A 96 -12.33 -9.52 -15.96
C GLU A 96 -10.85 -9.74 -15.66
N ARG A 97 -10.05 -10.03 -16.69
CA ARG A 97 -8.60 -10.27 -16.55
C ARG A 97 -7.87 -9.04 -16.00
N GLY A 98 -8.24 -7.83 -16.44
CA GLY A 98 -7.66 -6.59 -15.92
C GLY A 98 -7.92 -6.39 -14.44
N GLU A 99 -9.14 -6.65 -13.99
CA GLU A 99 -9.53 -6.59 -12.58
C GLU A 99 -8.81 -7.66 -11.75
N PHE A 100 -8.73 -8.88 -12.26
CA PHE A 100 -8.01 -9.98 -11.61
C PHE A 100 -6.53 -9.66 -11.41
N ILE A 101 -5.85 -9.15 -12.45
CA ILE A 101 -4.43 -8.74 -12.36
C ILE A 101 -4.29 -7.65 -11.31
N GLN A 102 -5.14 -6.62 -11.33
CA GLN A 102 -5.11 -5.52 -10.35
C GLN A 102 -5.30 -6.02 -8.92
N ALA A 103 -6.30 -6.87 -8.69
CA ALA A 103 -6.59 -7.44 -7.37
C ALA A 103 -5.44 -8.33 -6.85
N SER A 104 -4.78 -9.07 -7.75
CA SER A 104 -3.71 -10.00 -7.41
C SER A 104 -2.35 -9.32 -7.22
N CYS A 105 -2.05 -8.28 -8.01
CA CYS A 105 -0.78 -7.55 -7.92
C CYS A 105 -0.74 -6.55 -6.77
N ARG A 106 -1.88 -6.00 -6.38
CA ARG A 106 -1.93 -4.90 -5.42
C ARG A 106 -1.79 -5.42 -4.00
N SER A 107 -0.57 -5.37 -3.46
CA SER A 107 -0.32 -5.72 -2.06
C SER A 107 -0.61 -4.55 -1.12
N SER A 108 -1.01 -4.84 0.12
CA SER A 108 -1.13 -3.85 1.20
C SER A 108 0.23 -3.58 1.87
N ALA A 109 1.30 -3.50 1.07
CA ALA A 109 2.66 -3.36 1.57
C ALA A 109 2.87 -2.09 2.42
N ALA A 110 2.20 -0.99 2.06
CA ALA A 110 2.32 0.26 2.81
C ALA A 110 1.66 0.21 4.20
N ILE A 111 0.57 -0.54 4.38
CA ILE A 111 -0.10 -0.64 5.70
C ILE A 111 0.39 -1.88 6.45
N LEU A 112 0.13 -3.07 5.89
CA LEU A 112 0.49 -4.31 6.55
C LEU A 112 2.00 -4.51 6.64
N GLY A 113 2.75 -4.18 5.58
CA GLY A 113 4.21 -4.31 5.56
C GLY A 113 4.88 -3.45 6.64
N ILE A 114 4.48 -2.18 6.78
CA ILE A 114 4.99 -1.32 7.85
C ILE A 114 4.62 -1.87 9.22
N ALA A 115 3.35 -2.26 9.43
CA ALA A 115 2.90 -2.81 10.69
C ALA A 115 3.68 -4.07 11.10
N PHE A 116 3.94 -4.99 10.16
CA PHE A 116 4.75 -6.17 10.43
C PHE A 116 6.20 -5.82 10.77
N ILE A 117 6.83 -4.93 10.00
CA ILE A 117 8.21 -4.50 10.26
C ILE A 117 8.32 -3.85 11.63
N GLN A 118 7.40 -2.96 11.99
CA GLN A 118 7.39 -2.30 13.30
C GLN A 118 7.19 -3.30 14.45
N ASN A 119 6.33 -4.29 14.27
CA ASN A 119 6.08 -5.31 15.32
C ASN A 119 7.24 -6.30 15.47
N VAL A 120 7.96 -6.62 14.39
CA VAL A 120 9.07 -7.60 14.41
C VAL A 120 10.38 -6.96 14.83
N TYR A 121 10.69 -5.78 14.25
CA TYR A 121 12.01 -5.14 14.39
C TYR A 121 11.98 -3.86 15.23
N GLY A 122 10.80 -3.44 15.67
CA GLY A 122 10.59 -2.18 16.39
C GLY A 122 10.41 -0.97 15.47
N SER A 123 9.98 0.14 16.05
CA SER A 123 9.66 1.37 15.33
C SER A 123 10.86 2.03 14.63
N SER A 124 12.08 1.69 15.04
CA SER A 124 13.32 2.20 14.42
C SER A 124 13.62 1.60 13.04
N SER A 125 12.94 0.52 12.66
CA SER A 125 13.21 -0.21 11.40
C SER A 125 12.30 0.21 10.23
N THR A 126 11.54 1.28 10.38
CA THR A 126 10.61 1.77 9.34
C THR A 126 11.35 2.27 8.09
N SER A 127 12.65 2.61 8.20
CA SER A 127 13.49 2.91 7.04
C SER A 127 13.58 1.75 6.03
N MET A 128 13.65 0.49 6.51
CA MET A 128 13.58 -0.68 5.62
C MET A 128 12.25 -0.76 4.88
N ALA A 129 11.14 -0.45 5.58
CA ALA A 129 9.83 -0.38 4.95
C ALA A 129 9.75 0.72 3.88
N ALA A 130 10.34 1.89 4.15
CA ALA A 130 10.42 2.98 3.19
C ALA A 130 11.18 2.58 1.92
N LEU A 131 12.33 1.90 2.06
CA LEU A 131 13.10 1.39 0.92
C LEU A 131 12.32 0.32 0.12
N MET A 132 11.60 -0.57 0.80
CA MET A 132 10.72 -1.55 0.15
C MET A 132 9.60 -0.84 -0.64
N ILE A 133 8.98 0.16 -0.06
CA ILE A 133 7.92 0.96 -0.71
C ILE A 133 8.49 1.68 -1.94
N LEU A 134 9.68 2.28 -1.82
CA LEU A 134 10.35 2.95 -2.92
C LEU A 134 10.62 1.99 -4.10
N GLY A 135 11.01 0.75 -3.81
CA GLY A 135 11.24 -0.27 -4.82
C GLY A 135 9.96 -0.83 -5.46
N SER A 136 8.83 -0.89 -4.74
CA SER A 136 7.62 -1.60 -5.20
C SER A 136 6.47 -0.69 -5.63
N VAL A 137 6.20 0.41 -4.92
CA VAL A 137 5.00 1.25 -5.17
C VAL A 137 5.01 1.94 -6.55
N PRO A 138 6.15 2.45 -7.07
CA PRO A 138 6.19 2.97 -8.42
C PRO A 138 5.77 1.95 -9.47
N LEU A 139 6.21 0.69 -9.32
CA LEU A 139 5.82 -0.41 -10.21
C LEU A 139 4.32 -0.69 -10.17
N TYR A 140 3.71 -0.74 -8.97
CA TYR A 140 2.27 -0.93 -8.84
C TYR A 140 1.47 0.17 -9.55
N ASN A 141 1.91 1.43 -9.44
CA ASN A 141 1.25 2.54 -10.11
C ASN A 141 1.39 2.46 -11.64
N VAL A 142 2.58 2.11 -12.14
CA VAL A 142 2.81 1.92 -13.58
C VAL A 142 1.98 0.74 -14.10
N ALA A 143 2.04 -0.40 -13.43
CA ALA A 143 1.29 -1.60 -13.82
C ALA A 143 -0.22 -1.36 -13.80
N ALA A 144 -0.75 -0.65 -12.80
CA ALA A 144 -2.15 -0.31 -12.73
C ALA A 144 -2.61 0.46 -13.96
N VAL A 145 -1.85 1.49 -14.37
CA VAL A 145 -2.18 2.28 -15.56
C VAL A 145 -2.10 1.44 -16.84
N VAL A 146 -1.03 0.65 -16.99
CA VAL A 146 -0.81 -0.18 -18.19
C VAL A 146 -1.88 -1.26 -18.31
N VAL A 147 -2.10 -2.03 -17.25
CA VAL A 147 -3.06 -3.15 -17.26
C VAL A 147 -4.47 -2.65 -17.52
N LEU A 148 -4.96 -1.65 -16.79
CA LEU A 148 -6.32 -1.11 -16.99
C LEU A 148 -6.51 -0.52 -18.39
N THR A 149 -5.48 0.03 -18.98
CA THR A 149 -5.59 0.56 -20.35
C THR A 149 -5.60 -0.53 -21.40
N LEU A 150 -4.80 -1.60 -21.22
CA LEU A 150 -4.76 -2.72 -22.16
C LEU A 150 -5.97 -3.63 -22.08
N THR A 151 -6.65 -3.66 -20.93
CA THR A 151 -7.84 -4.50 -20.70
C THR A 151 -9.15 -3.71 -20.73
N ALA A 152 -9.11 -2.38 -20.92
CA ALA A 152 -10.32 -1.58 -21.09
C ALA A 152 -11.11 -2.05 -22.32
N PRO A 153 -12.43 -2.21 -22.22
CA PRO A 153 -13.29 -2.49 -23.39
C PRO A 153 -13.08 -1.38 -24.43
N GLY A 154 -12.62 -1.76 -25.60
CA GLY A 154 -12.30 -0.79 -26.67
C GLY A 154 -13.56 -0.27 -27.32
N ASP A 155 -13.78 1.05 -27.28
CA ASP A 155 -14.79 1.77 -28.06
C ASP A 155 -14.36 1.95 -29.55
N GLY A 156 -13.50 1.09 -30.08
CA GLY A 156 -13.07 1.17 -31.48
C GLY A 156 -12.22 2.41 -31.84
N SER A 157 -11.99 3.32 -30.93
CA SER A 157 -11.07 4.45 -31.10
C SER A 157 -9.65 4.05 -30.71
N SER A 158 -8.68 4.51 -31.50
CA SER A 158 -7.24 4.24 -31.29
C SER A 158 -6.87 4.35 -29.82
N GLY A 159 -6.40 3.26 -29.21
CA GLY A 159 -5.98 3.23 -27.81
C GLY A 159 -4.95 4.33 -27.50
N PRO A 160 -4.80 4.75 -26.25
CA PRO A 160 -3.89 5.83 -25.88
C PRO A 160 -2.47 5.49 -26.32
N THR A 161 -1.78 6.45 -26.90
CA THR A 161 -0.39 6.32 -27.34
C THR A 161 0.50 5.90 -26.16
N VAL A 162 1.49 5.05 -26.40
CA VAL A 162 2.48 4.63 -25.37
C VAL A 162 3.03 5.82 -24.59
N GLY A 163 3.31 6.96 -25.27
CA GLY A 163 3.75 8.20 -24.63
C GLY A 163 2.75 8.79 -23.65
N ALA A 164 1.45 8.72 -23.93
CA ALA A 164 0.40 9.18 -23.00
C ALA A 164 0.30 8.28 -21.77
N LEU A 165 0.47 6.95 -21.94
CA LEU A 165 0.52 5.98 -20.85
C LEU A 165 1.72 6.24 -19.93
N VAL A 166 2.90 6.38 -20.49
CA VAL A 166 4.13 6.69 -19.76
C VAL A 166 3.98 8.00 -18.99
N ARG A 167 3.47 9.06 -19.64
CA ARG A 167 3.23 10.35 -18.96
C ARG A 167 2.24 10.20 -17.81
N LYS A 168 1.14 9.48 -17.97
CA LYS A 168 0.15 9.25 -16.92
C LYS A 168 0.74 8.47 -15.75
N ALA A 169 1.54 7.43 -16.04
CA ALA A 169 2.22 6.64 -15.04
C ALA A 169 3.25 7.48 -14.24
N LEU A 170 4.11 8.23 -14.94
CA LEU A 170 5.10 9.12 -14.31
C LEU A 170 4.42 10.21 -13.46
N PHE A 171 3.35 10.82 -13.96
CA PHE A 171 2.57 11.79 -13.20
C PHE A 171 1.95 11.15 -11.95
N GLY A 172 1.40 9.95 -12.06
CA GLY A 172 0.85 9.20 -10.92
C GLY A 172 1.91 8.87 -9.86
N VAL A 173 3.14 8.56 -10.26
CA VAL A 173 4.26 8.37 -9.34
C VAL A 173 4.68 9.70 -8.70
N ALA A 174 4.87 10.75 -9.50
CA ALA A 174 5.33 12.05 -9.03
C ALA A 174 4.31 12.77 -8.12
N THR A 175 3.02 12.47 -8.26
CA THR A 175 1.95 13.05 -7.42
C THR A 175 1.51 12.13 -6.28
N ASN A 176 2.13 10.96 -6.12
CA ASN A 176 1.81 10.04 -5.04
C ASN A 176 2.27 10.61 -3.68
N PRO A 177 1.35 10.87 -2.73
CA PRO A 177 1.71 11.48 -1.44
C PRO A 177 2.76 10.66 -0.66
N ILE A 178 2.73 9.33 -0.75
CA ILE A 178 3.68 8.43 -0.08
C ILE A 178 5.09 8.65 -0.65
N ILE A 179 5.22 8.70 -1.98
CA ILE A 179 6.50 8.94 -2.65
C ILE A 179 7.03 10.35 -2.35
N LEU A 180 6.14 11.35 -2.30
CA LEU A 180 6.49 12.71 -1.91
C LEU A 180 6.98 12.79 -0.45
N GLY A 181 6.34 12.05 0.47
CA GLY A 181 6.79 11.94 1.86
C GLY A 181 8.19 11.32 1.97
N ILE A 182 8.45 10.24 1.24
CA ILE A 182 9.77 9.59 1.17
C ILE A 182 10.80 10.56 0.60
N ALA A 183 10.51 11.24 -0.52
CA ALA A 183 11.42 12.16 -1.17
C ALA A 183 11.75 13.37 -0.27
N ALA A 184 10.75 13.91 0.42
CA ALA A 184 10.95 15.01 1.37
C ALA A 184 11.79 14.60 2.58
N GLY A 185 11.54 13.43 3.16
CA GLY A 185 12.32 12.87 4.28
C GLY A 185 13.77 12.60 3.88
N PHE A 186 13.98 12.06 2.69
CA PHE A 186 15.30 11.85 2.11
C PHE A 186 16.05 13.17 1.90
N ALA A 187 15.39 14.18 1.29
CA ALA A 187 15.98 15.48 1.10
C ALA A 187 16.37 16.15 2.43
N TRP A 188 15.51 16.02 3.45
CA TRP A 188 15.79 16.54 4.80
C TRP A 188 17.02 15.88 5.41
N SER A 189 17.11 14.55 5.33
CA SER A 189 18.26 13.78 5.82
C SER A 189 19.57 14.17 5.12
N LEU A 190 19.53 14.34 3.77
CA LEU A 190 20.71 14.78 3.01
C LEU A 190 21.20 16.18 3.36
N LEU A 191 20.28 17.08 3.73
CA LEU A 191 20.63 18.43 4.17
C LEU A 191 21.27 18.44 5.56
N GLY A 192 21.21 17.34 6.31
CA GLY A 192 21.78 17.23 7.66
C GLY A 192 21.18 18.23 8.67
N LEU A 193 19.98 18.74 8.40
CA LEU A 193 19.35 19.76 9.24
C LEU A 193 18.73 19.11 10.48
N PRO A 194 19.05 19.60 11.70
CA PRO A 194 18.41 19.13 12.90
C PRO A 194 16.92 19.52 12.86
N MET A 195 16.05 18.55 13.15
CA MET A 195 14.62 18.82 13.19
C MET A 195 14.27 19.60 14.47
N PRO A 196 13.66 20.81 14.38
CA PRO A 196 13.24 21.55 15.55
C PRO A 196 12.29 20.74 16.42
N LYS A 197 12.42 20.80 17.74
CA LYS A 197 11.61 19.98 18.68
C LYS A 197 10.11 20.11 18.46
N ILE A 198 9.61 21.34 18.17
CA ILE A 198 8.20 21.58 17.90
C ILE A 198 7.76 20.83 16.65
N LEU A 199 8.53 20.90 15.57
CA LEU A 199 8.23 20.22 14.31
C LEU A 199 8.29 18.69 14.50
N ALA A 200 9.32 18.19 15.16
CA ALA A 200 9.48 16.75 15.45
C ALA A 200 8.28 16.21 16.25
N SER A 201 7.84 16.94 17.28
CA SER A 201 6.67 16.55 18.08
C SER A 201 5.38 16.58 17.26
N THR A 202 5.17 17.62 16.46
CA THR A 202 3.96 17.75 15.62
C THR A 202 3.90 16.64 14.56
N VAL A 203 5.00 16.41 13.86
CA VAL A 203 5.14 15.35 12.86
C VAL A 203 4.94 13.99 13.51
N GLY A 204 5.56 13.75 14.68
CA GLY A 204 5.42 12.50 15.43
C GLY A 204 3.98 12.19 15.86
N ASN A 205 3.23 13.20 16.31
CA ASN A 205 1.82 13.03 16.68
C ASN A 205 0.94 12.61 15.50
N VAL A 206 1.27 13.05 14.28
CA VAL A 206 0.54 12.62 13.07
C VAL A 206 1.05 11.26 12.59
N ALA A 207 2.35 11.02 12.61
CA ALA A 207 2.98 9.79 12.14
C ALA A 207 2.48 8.57 12.91
N VAL A 208 2.36 8.68 14.25
CA VAL A 208 1.90 7.57 15.10
C VAL A 208 0.50 7.07 14.73
N LEU A 209 -0.33 7.90 14.11
CA LEU A 209 -1.68 7.53 13.68
C LEU A 209 -1.68 6.63 12.43
N ALA A 210 -0.59 6.61 11.65
CA ALA A 210 -0.56 5.93 10.36
C ALA A 210 -0.88 4.44 10.45
N THR A 211 -0.17 3.72 11.32
CA THR A 211 -0.33 2.27 11.47
C THR A 211 -1.67 1.88 12.09
N PRO A 212 -2.09 2.40 13.26
CA PRO A 212 -3.35 1.98 13.86
C PRO A 212 -4.57 2.36 13.02
N LEU A 213 -4.63 3.59 12.49
CA LEU A 213 -5.75 4.00 11.65
C LEU A 213 -5.76 3.28 10.29
N GLY A 214 -4.58 2.96 9.75
CA GLY A 214 -4.47 2.16 8.53
C GLY A 214 -5.00 0.74 8.71
N LEU A 215 -4.68 0.09 9.82
CA LEU A 215 -5.19 -1.24 10.15
C LEU A 215 -6.70 -1.21 10.41
N MET A 216 -7.20 -0.15 11.07
CA MET A 216 -8.63 0.05 11.27
C MET A 216 -9.35 0.26 9.93
N ALA A 217 -8.86 1.11 9.03
CA ALA A 217 -9.44 1.30 7.72
C ALA A 217 -9.48 0.00 6.91
N LEU A 218 -8.43 -0.81 6.99
CA LEU A 218 -8.36 -2.11 6.33
C LEU A 218 -9.37 -3.11 6.92
N GLY A 219 -9.55 -3.13 8.24
CA GLY A 219 -10.54 -3.96 8.92
C GLY A 219 -11.98 -3.62 8.48
N ALA A 220 -12.29 -2.34 8.28
CA ALA A 220 -13.59 -1.88 7.83
C ALA A 220 -13.96 -2.38 6.41
N GLU A 221 -13.00 -2.61 5.55
CA GLU A 221 -13.22 -3.15 4.21
C GLU A 221 -13.51 -4.65 4.22
N PHE A 222 -13.08 -5.37 5.24
CA PHE A 222 -13.29 -6.81 5.35
C PHE A 222 -14.79 -7.13 5.55
N ARG A 223 -15.35 -7.86 4.58
CA ARG A 223 -16.70 -8.42 4.65
C ARG A 223 -16.61 -9.94 4.67
N PHE A 224 -16.80 -10.55 5.82
CA PHE A 224 -17.11 -11.97 5.87
C PHE A 224 -18.52 -12.21 5.32
N ARG A 225 -18.66 -12.32 4.01
CA ARG A 225 -19.81 -12.99 3.44
C ARG A 225 -19.53 -14.50 3.49
N LEU A 226 -19.89 -15.14 4.57
CA LEU A 226 -20.13 -16.59 4.56
C LEU A 226 -21.36 -16.83 3.64
N ARG A 227 -21.13 -16.85 2.36
CA ARG A 227 -22.12 -17.32 1.43
C ARG A 227 -21.94 -18.82 1.37
N ALA A 228 -22.73 -19.54 2.18
CA ALA A 228 -22.98 -20.95 1.98
C ALA A 228 -23.65 -21.10 0.61
N GLY A 229 -22.92 -21.66 -0.34
CA GLY A 229 -23.44 -22.08 -1.63
C GLY A 229 -23.38 -21.00 -2.74
N ALA A 230 -22.70 -21.42 -3.79
CA ALA A 230 -22.79 -20.96 -5.15
C ALA A 230 -22.04 -19.66 -5.53
N TRP A 231 -21.26 -19.80 -6.49
CA TRP A 231 -20.85 -18.89 -7.55
C TRP A 231 -22.10 -18.20 -8.14
N ALA A 232 -22.60 -17.15 -7.52
CA ALA A 232 -23.59 -16.29 -8.13
C ALA A 232 -22.87 -15.00 -8.58
N PRO A 233 -23.10 -14.53 -9.81
CA PRO A 233 -22.52 -13.30 -10.32
C PRO A 233 -22.86 -12.13 -9.40
N LEU A 234 -21.93 -11.18 -9.28
CA LEU A 234 -22.06 -10.00 -8.44
C LEU A 234 -23.24 -9.14 -8.95
N PRO A 235 -24.06 -8.55 -8.07
CA PRO A 235 -25.32 -7.88 -8.45
C PRO A 235 -25.18 -6.61 -9.30
N TRP A 236 -23.97 -6.21 -9.67
CA TRP A 236 -23.72 -5.09 -10.59
C TRP A 236 -23.67 -5.50 -12.07
N GLN A 237 -23.84 -6.80 -12.38
CA GLN A 237 -23.91 -7.30 -13.76
C GLN A 237 -25.37 -7.36 -14.32
N ALA A 238 -26.35 -6.84 -13.58
CA ALA A 238 -27.77 -6.90 -13.92
C ALA A 238 -28.43 -5.51 -14.03
N SER A 239 -27.68 -4.51 -14.53
CA SER A 239 -28.30 -3.22 -14.93
C SER A 239 -27.57 -2.62 -16.10
#